data_a26aec1670a1203611b737822723c944
#
_entry.id   a26aec1670a1203611b737822723c944
#
_cell.length_a   1.000
_cell.length_b   1.000
_cell.length_c   1.000
_cell.angle_alpha   90.00
_cell.angle_beta   90.00
_cell.angle_gamma   90.00
#
_symmetry.space_group_name_H-M   'P 1'
#
loop_
_entity.id
_entity.type
_entity.pdbx_description
1 polymer ?
#
loop_
_entity_poly.entity_id
_entity_poly.type
_entity_poly.pdbx_seq_one_letter_code
_entity_poly.pdbx_strand_id
1 'polypeptide(L)'
;MANGSNRDLDGLLVISLEQAVAAPYAASRLADAGARVIKVERPEGDFARGYDADANGHSSYFVWLNRGKESVALDLKQPDDLQILNQMLSKADVFIQNLMPGALDRLGVSMADLRQDDPRLITCDISGYGASGPFAQM
;
A
#
# COMPACT_ATOMS: atom_id res chain seq x y z
N MET A 1 2.82 35.00 3.61
CA MET A 1 1.65 34.21 3.22
C MET A 1 2.15 33.07 2.35
N ALA A 2 2.21 31.88 2.89
CA ALA A 2 2.57 30.71 2.10
C ALA A 2 1.43 30.41 1.14
N ASN A 3 1.65 30.61 -0.15
CA ASN A 3 0.83 30.00 -1.19
C ASN A 3 1.06 28.48 -1.08
N GLY A 4 0.30 27.82 -0.24
CA GLY A 4 0.19 26.38 -0.26
C GLY A 4 -0.44 26.02 -1.62
N SER A 5 0.37 25.50 -2.53
CA SER A 5 -0.17 24.88 -3.72
C SER A 5 -1.02 23.69 -3.24
N ASN A 6 -2.32 23.88 -3.20
CA ASN A 6 -3.26 22.80 -2.90
C ASN A 6 -3.15 21.81 -4.06
N ARG A 7 -2.58 20.64 -3.82
CA ARG A 7 -2.49 19.56 -4.81
C ARG A 7 -3.83 18.84 -4.87
N ASP A 8 -4.11 18.18 -5.98
CA ASP A 8 -5.42 17.60 -6.27
C ASP A 8 -5.92 16.61 -5.20
N LEU A 9 -4.98 15.90 -4.53
CA LEU A 9 -5.29 14.89 -3.52
C LEU A 9 -4.87 15.29 -2.10
N ASP A 10 -4.61 16.58 -1.86
CA ASP A 10 -4.29 17.04 -0.50
C ASP A 10 -5.44 16.72 0.47
N GLY A 11 -5.09 16.11 1.61
CA GLY A 11 -6.04 15.70 2.65
C GLY A 11 -6.49 14.24 2.57
N LEU A 12 -6.22 13.53 1.46
CA LEU A 12 -6.53 12.10 1.36
C LEU A 12 -5.46 11.25 2.04
N LEU A 13 -5.90 10.22 2.78
CA LEU A 13 -5.06 9.21 3.40
C LEU A 13 -5.12 7.90 2.61
N VAL A 14 -3.97 7.46 2.14
CA VAL A 14 -3.79 6.18 1.44
C VAL A 14 -2.99 5.23 2.33
N ILE A 15 -3.56 4.07 2.61
CA ILE A 15 -2.84 2.94 3.22
C ILE A 15 -2.50 1.96 2.10
N SER A 16 -1.22 1.62 1.98
CA SER A 16 -0.75 0.75 0.90
C SER A 16 0.05 -0.42 1.45
N LEU A 17 -0.54 -1.61 1.37
CA LEU A 17 0.10 -2.88 1.71
C LEU A 17 0.71 -3.44 0.42
N GLU A 18 1.90 -2.97 0.10
CA GLU A 18 2.48 -3.06 -1.22
C GLU A 18 3.88 -3.64 -1.23
N GLN A 19 4.25 -4.21 -2.36
CA GLN A 19 5.60 -4.73 -2.61
C GLN A 19 5.98 -4.66 -4.08
N ALA A 20 7.28 -4.74 -4.37
CA ALA A 20 7.85 -4.73 -5.71
C ALA A 20 7.60 -3.43 -6.50
N VAL A 21 6.73 -3.46 -7.53
CA VAL A 21 6.64 -2.39 -8.52
C VAL A 21 5.22 -1.85 -8.69
N ALA A 22 4.23 -2.69 -8.98
CA ALA A 22 2.93 -2.24 -9.49
C ALA A 22 2.15 -1.40 -8.48
N ALA A 23 1.93 -1.89 -7.27
CA ALA A 23 1.26 -1.13 -6.23
C ALA A 23 2.13 0.02 -5.69
N PRO A 24 3.44 -0.15 -5.46
CA PRO A 24 4.31 0.98 -5.15
C PRO A 24 4.28 2.11 -6.18
N TYR A 25 4.22 1.79 -7.48
CA TYR A 25 4.07 2.80 -8.52
C TYR A 25 2.73 3.53 -8.44
N ALA A 26 1.62 2.79 -8.32
CA ALA A 26 0.30 3.38 -8.17
C ALA A 26 0.23 4.33 -6.96
N ALA A 27 0.70 3.87 -5.80
CA ALA A 27 0.73 4.66 -4.57
C ALA A 27 1.66 5.89 -4.68
N SER A 28 2.80 5.78 -5.39
CA SER A 28 3.69 6.92 -5.61
C SER A 28 3.03 8.03 -6.44
N ARG A 29 2.16 7.67 -7.40
CA ARG A 29 1.41 8.66 -8.20
C ARG A 29 0.40 9.42 -7.34
N LEU A 30 -0.22 8.74 -6.37
CA LEU A 30 -1.11 9.41 -5.42
C LEU A 30 -0.33 10.35 -4.48
N ALA A 31 0.86 9.92 -4.01
CA ALA A 31 1.74 10.78 -3.22
C ALA A 31 2.20 12.03 -4.01
N ASP A 32 2.59 11.87 -5.28
CA ASP A 32 2.95 12.99 -6.16
C ASP A 32 1.80 14.00 -6.31
N ALA A 33 0.56 13.50 -6.35
CA ALA A 33 -0.66 14.33 -6.46
C ALA A 33 -1.11 14.94 -5.12
N GLY A 34 -0.44 14.64 -4.01
CA GLY A 34 -0.68 15.29 -2.72
C GLY A 34 -1.26 14.41 -1.62
N ALA A 35 -1.65 13.18 -1.92
CA ALA A 35 -2.14 12.27 -0.89
C ALA A 35 -1.04 11.94 0.14
N ARG A 36 -1.44 11.80 1.39
CA ARG A 36 -0.60 11.19 2.41
C ARG A 36 -0.61 9.68 2.22
N VAL A 37 0.51 9.11 1.85
CA VAL A 37 0.63 7.66 1.61
C VAL A 37 1.46 7.02 2.71
N ILE A 38 0.90 6.03 3.39
CA ILE A 38 1.59 5.20 4.37
C ILE A 38 1.75 3.80 3.76
N LYS A 39 3.00 3.44 3.47
CA LYS A 39 3.39 2.10 3.04
C LYS A 39 3.50 1.19 4.26
N VAL A 40 2.78 0.09 4.25
CA VAL A 40 2.92 -0.99 5.23
C VAL A 40 3.86 -2.04 4.67
N GLU A 41 4.95 -2.29 5.36
CA GLU A 41 5.96 -3.28 5.02
C GLU A 41 6.02 -4.37 6.10
N ARG A 42 6.46 -5.57 5.73
CA ARG A 42 6.87 -6.56 6.71
C ARG A 42 8.14 -6.11 7.46
N PRO A 43 8.48 -6.66 8.63
CA PRO A 43 9.68 -6.26 9.40
C PRO A 43 10.98 -6.31 8.60
N GLU A 44 11.10 -7.27 7.68
CA GLU A 44 12.28 -7.41 6.79
C GLU A 44 12.31 -6.38 5.66
N GLY A 45 11.24 -5.62 5.50
CA GLY A 45 11.06 -4.66 4.42
C GLY A 45 10.58 -5.27 3.10
N ASP A 46 10.35 -4.40 2.14
CA ASP A 46 10.03 -4.77 0.76
C ASP A 46 11.27 -5.39 0.09
N PHE A 47 11.12 -6.52 -0.58
CA PHE A 47 12.24 -7.17 -1.27
C PHE A 47 12.82 -6.32 -2.42
N ALA A 48 12.07 -5.34 -2.92
CA ALA A 48 12.58 -4.36 -3.88
C ALA A 48 13.73 -3.50 -3.33
N ARG A 49 13.93 -3.46 -2.02
CA ARG A 49 15.09 -2.82 -1.37
C ARG A 49 16.41 -3.48 -1.76
N GLY A 50 16.38 -4.74 -2.20
CA GLY A 50 17.54 -5.52 -2.61
C GLY A 50 17.69 -5.72 -4.13
N TYR A 51 16.94 -5.01 -4.98
CA TYR A 51 17.01 -5.21 -6.43
C TYR A 51 18.33 -4.75 -7.04
N ASP A 52 18.90 -3.68 -6.55
CA ASP A 52 20.16 -3.10 -6.96
C ASP A 52 20.74 -2.21 -5.83
N ALA A 53 21.87 -1.55 -6.08
CA ALA A 53 22.52 -0.61 -5.16
C ALA A 53 22.88 0.73 -5.84
N ASP A 54 22.26 1.04 -6.97
CA ASP A 54 22.67 2.13 -7.86
C ASP A 54 22.30 3.52 -7.31
N ALA A 55 21.33 3.59 -6.38
CA ALA A 55 20.95 4.84 -5.72
C ALA A 55 21.73 5.06 -4.41
N ASN A 56 23.05 5.28 -4.52
CA ASN A 56 23.93 5.54 -3.39
C ASN A 56 23.90 4.43 -2.31
N GLY A 57 23.93 3.17 -2.75
CA GLY A 57 23.87 2.00 -1.88
C GLY A 57 22.45 1.52 -1.58
N HIS A 58 21.44 2.18 -2.11
CA HIS A 58 20.04 1.76 -2.04
C HIS A 58 19.54 1.29 -3.40
N SER A 59 18.49 0.47 -3.42
CA SER A 59 17.85 0.09 -4.68
C SER A 59 17.24 1.31 -5.38
N SER A 60 17.63 1.53 -6.62
CA SER A 60 17.10 2.60 -7.47
C SER A 60 15.58 2.46 -7.67
N TYR A 61 15.12 1.23 -7.87
CA TYR A 61 13.68 0.92 -7.92
C TYR A 61 12.96 1.30 -6.65
N PHE A 62 13.50 0.94 -5.50
CA PHE A 62 12.87 1.25 -4.23
C PHE A 62 12.78 2.76 -3.99
N VAL A 63 13.88 3.49 -4.22
CA VAL A 63 13.93 4.95 -4.07
C VAL A 63 12.93 5.63 -5.01
N TRP A 64 12.93 5.23 -6.29
CA TRP A 64 12.03 5.79 -7.28
C TRP A 64 10.55 5.59 -6.92
N LEU A 65 10.17 4.36 -6.54
CA LEU A 65 8.79 3.98 -6.33
C LEU A 65 8.21 4.38 -4.97
N ASN A 66 9.07 4.79 -4.01
CA ASN A 66 8.62 5.05 -2.65
C ASN A 66 8.90 6.46 -2.16
N ARG A 67 9.34 7.36 -3.03
CA ARG A 67 9.49 8.78 -2.68
C ARG A 67 8.17 9.38 -2.23
N GLY A 68 8.23 10.26 -1.23
CA GLY A 68 7.04 10.97 -0.73
C GLY A 68 6.10 10.14 0.12
N LYS A 69 6.44 8.88 0.43
CA LYS A 69 5.67 8.02 1.32
C LYS A 69 6.26 8.00 2.73
N GLU A 70 5.40 7.78 3.70
CA GLU A 70 5.77 7.30 5.03
C GLU A 70 5.80 5.77 5.01
N SER A 71 6.58 5.15 5.91
CA SER A 71 6.65 3.69 6.02
C SER A 71 6.44 3.24 7.46
N VAL A 72 5.73 2.14 7.63
CA VAL A 72 5.58 1.43 8.90
C VAL A 72 5.85 -0.05 8.68
N ALA A 73 6.65 -0.65 9.57
CA ALA A 73 6.91 -2.09 9.56
C ALA A 73 5.94 -2.78 10.52
N LEU A 74 5.15 -3.73 10.01
CA LEU A 74 4.20 -4.52 10.78
C LEU A 74 4.34 -6.01 10.42
N ASP A 75 4.42 -6.87 11.43
CA ASP A 75 4.24 -8.31 11.25
C ASP A 75 2.75 -8.66 11.37
N LEU A 76 2.06 -8.67 10.26
CA LEU A 76 0.62 -8.91 10.22
C LEU A 76 0.18 -10.31 10.69
N LYS A 77 1.12 -11.18 11.02
CA LYS A 77 0.83 -12.45 11.72
C LYS A 77 0.66 -12.26 13.23
N GLN A 78 1.09 -11.11 13.75
CA GLN A 78 0.91 -10.75 15.15
C GLN A 78 -0.40 -10.00 15.34
N PRO A 79 -1.24 -10.39 16.32
CA PRO A 79 -2.54 -9.76 16.55
C PRO A 79 -2.46 -8.25 16.79
N ASP A 80 -1.45 -7.81 17.53
CA ASP A 80 -1.29 -6.38 17.86
C ASP A 80 -0.96 -5.54 16.61
N ASP A 81 -0.09 -6.05 15.74
CA ASP A 81 0.26 -5.38 14.49
C ASP A 81 -0.91 -5.37 13.50
N LEU A 82 -1.66 -6.46 13.45
CA LEU A 82 -2.90 -6.53 12.66
C LEU A 82 -3.95 -5.53 13.17
N GLN A 83 -4.06 -5.35 14.48
CA GLN A 83 -4.93 -4.34 15.07
C GLN A 83 -4.51 -2.92 14.67
N ILE A 84 -3.20 -2.63 14.62
CA ILE A 84 -2.68 -1.35 14.12
C ILE A 84 -3.10 -1.13 12.67
N LEU A 85 -2.93 -2.12 11.79
CA LEU A 85 -3.39 -2.04 10.40
C LEU A 85 -4.89 -1.72 10.33
N ASN A 86 -5.72 -2.44 11.09
CA ASN A 86 -7.17 -2.20 11.10
C ASN A 86 -7.54 -0.77 11.58
N GLN A 87 -6.82 -0.25 12.57
CA GLN A 87 -6.99 1.14 13.01
C GLN A 87 -6.58 2.15 11.93
N MET A 88 -5.56 1.86 11.16
CA MET A 88 -5.17 2.70 10.02
C MET A 88 -6.21 2.66 8.91
N LEU A 89 -6.71 1.47 8.58
CA LEU A 89 -7.74 1.27 7.55
C LEU A 89 -9.06 1.97 7.89
N SER A 90 -9.44 2.01 9.17
CA SER A 90 -10.64 2.73 9.61
C SER A 90 -10.60 4.26 9.41
N LYS A 91 -9.43 4.80 9.09
CA LYS A 91 -9.23 6.23 8.83
C LYS A 91 -8.83 6.52 7.38
N ALA A 92 -8.61 5.47 6.58
CA ALA A 92 -8.14 5.59 5.21
C ALA A 92 -9.26 6.01 4.26
N ASP A 93 -8.92 6.81 3.27
CA ASP A 93 -9.76 7.08 2.11
C ASP A 93 -9.52 6.06 1.00
N VAL A 94 -8.29 5.55 0.90
CA VAL A 94 -7.89 4.56 -0.10
C VAL A 94 -7.06 3.46 0.54
N PHE A 95 -7.36 2.22 0.18
CA PHE A 95 -6.55 1.04 0.52
C PHE A 95 -6.07 0.34 -0.75
N ILE A 96 -4.75 0.24 -0.91
CA ILE A 96 -4.10 -0.44 -2.04
C ILE A 96 -3.37 -1.68 -1.52
N GLN A 97 -3.46 -2.78 -2.26
CA GLN A 97 -2.64 -3.96 -1.99
C GLN A 97 -2.24 -4.72 -3.26
N ASN A 98 -1.13 -5.44 -3.22
CA ASN A 98 -0.72 -6.37 -4.29
C ASN A 98 -0.08 -7.64 -3.74
N LEU A 99 -0.62 -8.14 -2.64
CA LEU A 99 -0.24 -9.45 -2.13
C LEU A 99 -0.76 -10.57 -3.05
N MET A 100 -0.25 -11.77 -2.84
CA MET A 100 -0.78 -12.94 -3.54
C MET A 100 -2.28 -13.11 -3.30
N PRO A 101 -3.06 -13.56 -4.29
CA PRO A 101 -4.48 -13.83 -4.13
C PRO A 101 -4.79 -14.63 -2.86
N GLY A 102 -5.79 -14.18 -2.09
CA GLY A 102 -6.20 -14.78 -0.83
C GLY A 102 -5.26 -14.54 0.36
N ALA A 103 -4.16 -13.79 0.20
CA ALA A 103 -3.25 -13.51 1.32
C ALA A 103 -3.90 -12.61 2.37
N LEU A 104 -4.64 -11.58 1.96
CA LEU A 104 -5.39 -10.72 2.86
C LEU A 104 -6.48 -11.48 3.64
N ASP A 105 -7.23 -12.34 2.95
CA ASP A 105 -8.29 -13.13 3.59
C ASP A 105 -7.71 -14.06 4.67
N ARG A 106 -6.53 -14.65 4.41
CA ARG A 106 -5.81 -15.45 5.43
C ARG A 106 -5.35 -14.65 6.64
N LEU A 107 -5.17 -13.36 6.49
CA LEU A 107 -4.86 -12.42 7.59
C LEU A 107 -6.14 -11.92 8.30
N GLY A 108 -7.32 -12.31 7.82
CA GLY A 108 -8.58 -11.85 8.38
C GLY A 108 -8.97 -10.43 7.93
N VAL A 109 -8.38 -9.93 6.85
CA VAL A 109 -8.71 -8.62 6.27
C VAL A 109 -9.47 -8.85 4.95
N SER A 110 -10.75 -8.52 4.94
CA SER A 110 -11.61 -8.64 3.76
C SER A 110 -11.87 -7.27 3.13
N MET A 111 -11.51 -7.11 1.85
CA MET A 111 -11.82 -5.89 1.08
C MET A 111 -13.32 -5.62 1.00
N ALA A 112 -14.15 -6.68 0.97
CA ALA A 112 -15.59 -6.55 0.91
C ALA A 112 -16.15 -6.02 2.23
N ASP A 113 -15.67 -6.57 3.36
CA ASP A 113 -16.13 -6.15 4.69
C ASP A 113 -15.67 -4.72 4.98
N LEU A 114 -14.45 -4.35 4.62
CA LEU A 114 -13.97 -2.97 4.76
C LEU A 114 -14.87 -1.96 4.02
N ARG A 115 -15.33 -2.28 2.80
CA ARG A 115 -16.25 -1.41 2.05
C ARG A 115 -17.67 -1.44 2.60
N GLN A 116 -18.07 -2.52 3.25
CA GLN A 116 -19.36 -2.58 3.93
C GLN A 116 -19.37 -1.72 5.19
N ASP A 117 -18.25 -1.73 5.94
CA ASP A 117 -18.09 -0.95 7.17
C ASP A 117 -17.89 0.55 6.87
N ASP A 118 -17.12 0.89 5.84
CA ASP A 118 -17.02 2.26 5.32
C ASP A 118 -17.24 2.29 3.79
N PRO A 119 -18.46 2.61 3.34
CA PRO A 119 -18.77 2.72 1.90
C PRO A 119 -18.00 3.81 1.15
N ARG A 120 -17.32 4.72 1.84
CA ARG A 120 -16.48 5.76 1.21
C ARG A 120 -15.08 5.24 0.90
N LEU A 121 -14.64 4.16 1.52
CA LEU A 121 -13.31 3.58 1.30
C LEU A 121 -13.19 3.07 -0.14
N ILE A 122 -12.20 3.59 -0.84
CA ILE A 122 -11.80 3.08 -2.16
C ILE A 122 -10.78 1.98 -1.97
N THR A 123 -11.05 0.80 -2.51
CA THR A 123 -10.10 -0.32 -2.45
C THR A 123 -9.54 -0.64 -3.83
N CYS A 124 -8.23 -0.89 -3.90
CA CYS A 124 -7.52 -1.28 -5.12
C CYS A 124 -6.73 -2.55 -4.86
N ASP A 125 -7.08 -3.61 -5.56
CA ASP A 125 -6.42 -4.91 -5.53
C ASP A 125 -5.69 -5.13 -6.86
N ILE A 126 -4.36 -5.29 -6.80
CA ILE A 126 -3.51 -5.46 -7.99
C ILE A 126 -2.95 -6.87 -7.99
N SER A 127 -3.31 -7.65 -9.00
CA SER A 127 -2.81 -9.00 -9.20
C SER A 127 -2.34 -9.22 -10.64
N GLY A 128 -1.53 -10.25 -10.86
CA GLY A 128 -0.99 -10.54 -12.20
C GLY A 128 -2.06 -10.96 -13.20
N TYR A 129 -3.07 -11.72 -12.75
CA TYR A 129 -4.05 -12.34 -13.64
C TYR A 129 -5.51 -12.17 -13.18
N GLY A 130 -5.75 -11.31 -12.19
CA GLY A 130 -7.08 -11.11 -11.61
C GLY A 130 -7.47 -12.18 -10.59
N ALA A 131 -8.66 -12.00 -10.00
CA ALA A 131 -9.16 -12.87 -8.93
C ALA A 131 -9.90 -14.12 -9.43
N SER A 132 -10.17 -14.23 -10.72
CA SER A 132 -10.92 -15.34 -11.32
C SER A 132 -10.33 -15.78 -12.67
N GLY A 133 -10.65 -17.00 -13.09
CA GLY A 133 -10.16 -17.57 -14.33
C GLY A 133 -9.03 -18.58 -14.13
N PRO A 134 -8.58 -19.23 -15.24
CA PRO A 134 -7.65 -20.36 -15.15
C PRO A 134 -6.25 -19.97 -14.62
N PHE A 135 -5.87 -18.71 -14.68
CA PHE A 135 -4.56 -18.22 -14.24
C PHE A 135 -4.60 -17.47 -12.91
N ALA A 136 -5.76 -17.33 -12.27
CA ALA A 136 -5.91 -16.55 -11.04
C ALA A 136 -5.01 -17.02 -9.87
N GLN A 137 -4.55 -18.27 -9.91
CA GLN A 137 -3.69 -18.86 -8.87
C GLN A 137 -2.20 -18.91 -9.27
N MET A 138 -1.81 -18.27 -10.38
CA MET A 138 -0.43 -18.21 -10.85
C MET A 138 0.34 -17.03 -10.26
#